data_1456f96bde30a8a83224573e86c0aaeb
#
_entry.id   1456f96bde30a8a83224573e86c0aaeb
#
_cell.length_a   1.000
_cell.length_b   1.000
_cell.length_c   1.000
_cell.angle_alpha   90.00
_cell.angle_beta   90.00
_cell.angle_gamma   90.00
#
_symmetry.space_group_name_H-M   'P 1'
#
loop_
_entity.id
_entity.type
_entity.pdbx_description
1 polymer ?
#
loop_
_entity_poly.entity_id
_entity_poly.type
_entity_poly.pdbx_seq_one_letter_code
_entity_poly.pdbx_strand_id
1 'polypeptide(L)'
;MMLWALWGGALAMAVMVAQDARLTQVRHLNLRYPLPTYHSAEEWQRRREALQLQVQIACGLFPPLPKTPLNPRRVVCYEDDEVIVERVALEIFPRFYLTGNLYRPKRGKPPLPAVLHPHGHVPQPQGRLYERERIRAMAMAKLGFIVFAYDMLGYGDQFQVIHRAKETPREHLWAISKGGVQTWQSLRALDFLLSLPEVDKKRIGCCGSSGGGTQTFLLAAVDECLALAVPTKMVSAHMQGGCLCENPPLLRIDATNPEIVALFAPRPLLLISDDGDWTNETPRYEFPFVQSIYRLLNAEEHCANAHFSEGHEFAQGSREAYYAWAIRWLKNDGKPLSEPVKEPPIQLPDAQRFRVWGDDLPKPHDAITWDALAAWLREQANTVIERMRPSDRNALRRFRQLMRLALQRTLALHLPAPEQLVVQSGERIEGNGLTLQQLWLGRATVGDRIPAVLVGANEKREAVLLVSEKGAATEVWVNEGAT
;
A
#
# COMPACT_ATOMS: atom_id res chain seq x y z
N MET A 1 39.87 -22.33 -33.94
CA MET A 1 40.45 -21.26 -33.11
C MET A 1 39.45 -20.15 -32.76
N MET A 2 38.39 -19.89 -33.55
CA MET A 2 37.39 -18.85 -33.29
C MET A 2 36.45 -19.14 -32.10
N LEU A 3 36.17 -20.40 -31.76
CA LEU A 3 35.29 -20.78 -30.65
C LEU A 3 35.89 -20.48 -29.26
N TRP A 4 37.22 -20.46 -29.08
CA TRP A 4 37.85 -20.19 -27.78
C TRP A 4 37.82 -18.71 -27.40
N ALA A 5 37.83 -17.78 -28.36
CA ALA A 5 37.74 -16.35 -28.06
C ALA A 5 36.34 -15.96 -27.56
N LEU A 6 35.28 -16.64 -28.05
CA LEU A 6 33.91 -16.44 -27.60
C LEU A 6 33.69 -16.97 -26.16
N TRP A 7 34.36 -18.06 -25.77
CA TRP A 7 34.29 -18.62 -24.42
C TRP A 7 35.02 -17.77 -23.40
N GLY A 8 36.17 -17.19 -23.75
CA GLY A 8 36.88 -16.24 -22.87
C GLY A 8 36.06 -14.97 -22.60
N GLY A 9 35.38 -14.47 -23.62
CA GLY A 9 34.49 -13.30 -23.48
C GLY A 9 33.26 -13.59 -22.61
N ALA A 10 32.65 -14.78 -22.76
CA ALA A 10 31.52 -15.21 -21.94
C ALA A 10 31.88 -15.37 -20.46
N LEU A 11 33.10 -15.89 -20.17
CA LEU A 11 33.60 -16.03 -18.80
C LEU A 11 33.86 -14.65 -18.14
N ALA A 12 34.47 -13.72 -18.90
CA ALA A 12 34.68 -12.34 -18.43
C ALA A 12 33.34 -11.59 -18.23
N MET A 13 32.35 -11.82 -19.06
CA MET A 13 30.98 -11.31 -18.90
C MET A 13 30.33 -11.86 -17.63
N ALA A 14 30.44 -13.14 -17.35
CA ALA A 14 29.87 -13.77 -16.15
C ALA A 14 30.49 -13.21 -14.85
N VAL A 15 31.80 -12.99 -14.84
CA VAL A 15 32.52 -12.40 -13.68
C VAL A 15 32.14 -10.93 -13.45
N MET A 16 31.86 -10.17 -14.51
CA MET A 16 31.46 -8.76 -14.36
C MET A 16 29.98 -8.59 -14.05
N VAL A 17 29.10 -9.51 -14.48
CA VAL A 17 27.70 -9.54 -14.05
C VAL A 17 27.59 -9.80 -12.55
N ALA A 18 28.53 -10.58 -11.98
CA ALA A 18 28.64 -10.75 -10.52
C ALA A 18 28.96 -9.46 -9.75
N GLN A 19 29.39 -8.39 -10.43
CA GLN A 19 29.65 -7.07 -9.87
C GLN A 19 28.48 -6.06 -10.08
N ASP A 20 27.38 -6.48 -10.69
CA ASP A 20 26.18 -5.66 -10.77
C ASP A 20 25.58 -5.50 -9.36
N ALA A 21 25.47 -4.25 -8.89
CA ALA A 21 24.99 -3.95 -7.54
C ALA A 21 23.60 -4.52 -7.27
N ARG A 22 22.75 -4.64 -8.28
CA ARG A 22 21.40 -5.22 -8.16
C ARG A 22 21.42 -6.72 -7.85
N LEU A 23 22.50 -7.42 -8.21
CA LEU A 23 22.69 -8.86 -7.96
C LEU A 23 23.42 -9.15 -6.66
N THR A 24 24.15 -8.15 -6.11
CA THR A 24 24.93 -8.30 -4.87
C THR A 24 24.09 -8.01 -3.63
N GLN A 25 23.08 -7.15 -3.75
CA GLN A 25 22.22 -6.75 -2.64
C GLN A 25 20.74 -6.93 -3.02
N VAL A 26 20.25 -8.16 -2.83
CA VAL A 26 18.84 -8.48 -3.12
C VAL A 26 17.93 -7.77 -2.14
N ARG A 27 17.01 -6.97 -2.66
CA ARG A 27 15.98 -6.28 -1.86
C ARG A 27 15.00 -7.27 -1.24
N HIS A 28 14.71 -7.08 0.04
CA HIS A 28 13.69 -7.85 0.76
C HIS A 28 12.98 -6.96 1.80
N LEU A 29 11.84 -7.41 2.33
CA LEU A 29 10.97 -6.59 3.19
C LEU A 29 11.60 -6.17 4.53
N ASN A 30 12.67 -6.81 4.96
CA ASN A 30 13.38 -6.53 6.22
C ASN A 30 14.73 -5.83 5.99
N LEU A 31 15.01 -5.37 4.79
CA LEU A 31 16.19 -4.56 4.52
C LEU A 31 15.89 -3.09 4.81
N ARG A 32 16.80 -2.43 5.52
CA ARG A 32 16.72 -0.97 5.69
C ARG A 32 17.00 -0.30 4.35
N TYR A 33 16.02 0.42 3.84
CA TYR A 33 16.18 1.26 2.67
C TYR A 33 16.56 2.68 3.08
N PRO A 34 17.52 3.31 2.39
CA PRO A 34 17.78 4.71 2.60
C PRO A 34 16.54 5.52 2.24
N LEU A 35 16.18 6.45 3.11
CA LEU A 35 15.08 7.37 2.84
C LEU A 35 15.59 8.51 1.94
N PRO A 36 14.87 8.88 0.88
CA PRO A 36 15.27 9.96 -0.01
C PRO A 36 15.19 11.32 0.69
N THR A 37 15.88 12.31 0.17
CA THR A 37 15.74 13.69 0.60
C THR A 37 15.06 14.49 -0.48
N TYR A 38 14.05 15.28 -0.11
CA TYR A 38 13.36 16.21 -1.01
C TYR A 38 13.68 17.64 -0.61
N HIS A 39 13.98 18.49 -1.58
CA HIS A 39 14.49 19.85 -1.34
C HIS A 39 13.44 20.93 -1.61
N SER A 40 12.30 20.57 -2.24
CA SER A 40 11.20 21.50 -2.49
C SER A 40 9.83 20.80 -2.48
N ALA A 41 8.78 21.59 -2.31
CA ALA A 41 7.40 21.12 -2.39
C ALA A 41 7.07 20.53 -3.78
N GLU A 42 7.64 21.11 -4.85
CA GLU A 42 7.44 20.64 -6.24
C GLU A 42 8.11 19.29 -6.48
N GLU A 43 9.29 19.06 -5.90
CA GLU A 43 9.99 17.78 -5.97
C GLU A 43 9.17 16.69 -5.25
N TRP A 44 8.70 17.00 -4.06
CA TRP A 44 7.80 16.11 -3.33
C TRP A 44 6.49 15.86 -4.08
N GLN A 45 5.88 16.90 -4.68
CA GLN A 45 4.61 16.74 -5.40
C GLN A 45 4.75 15.77 -6.58
N ARG A 46 5.84 15.84 -7.35
CA ARG A 46 6.12 14.88 -8.43
C ARG A 46 6.26 13.45 -7.90
N ARG A 47 6.96 13.28 -6.78
CA ARG A 47 7.09 11.97 -6.13
C ARG A 47 5.76 11.48 -5.58
N ARG A 48 4.99 12.34 -4.93
CA ARG A 48 3.67 12.07 -4.39
C ARG A 48 2.72 11.50 -5.44
N GLU A 49 2.60 12.15 -6.58
CA GLU A 49 1.75 11.68 -7.69
C GLU A 49 2.18 10.30 -8.20
N ALA A 50 3.47 10.12 -8.37
CA ALA A 50 4.04 8.86 -8.82
C ALA A 50 3.80 7.72 -7.82
N LEU A 51 4.00 7.98 -6.54
CA LEU A 51 3.87 7.00 -5.47
C LEU A 51 2.39 6.68 -5.19
N GLN A 52 1.51 7.68 -5.23
CA GLN A 52 0.06 7.48 -5.08
C GLN A 52 -0.48 6.56 -6.19
N LEU A 53 -0.07 6.79 -7.44
CA LEU A 53 -0.42 5.90 -8.55
C LEU A 53 0.13 4.47 -8.33
N GLN A 54 1.35 4.34 -7.82
CA GLN A 54 1.92 3.03 -7.52
C GLN A 54 1.13 2.28 -6.44
N VAL A 55 0.73 2.96 -5.36
CA VAL A 55 -0.13 2.37 -4.32
C VAL A 55 -1.46 1.93 -4.92
N GLN A 56 -2.09 2.76 -5.77
CA GLN A 56 -3.34 2.41 -6.44
C GLN A 56 -3.18 1.17 -7.34
N ILE A 57 -2.11 1.10 -8.14
CA ILE A 57 -1.84 -0.07 -8.99
C ILE A 57 -1.60 -1.32 -8.14
N ALA A 58 -0.75 -1.24 -7.13
CA ALA A 58 -0.42 -2.36 -6.25
C ALA A 58 -1.64 -2.91 -5.50
N CYS A 59 -2.56 -2.02 -5.10
CA CYS A 59 -3.80 -2.39 -4.43
C CYS A 59 -4.94 -2.79 -5.40
N GLY A 60 -4.68 -2.87 -6.72
CA GLY A 60 -5.71 -3.20 -7.71
C GLY A 60 -6.83 -2.14 -7.83
N LEU A 61 -6.53 -0.90 -7.45
CA LEU A 61 -7.47 0.23 -7.49
C LEU A 61 -7.34 1.07 -8.78
N PHE A 62 -6.39 0.73 -9.63
CA PHE A 62 -6.17 1.41 -10.90
C PHE A 62 -6.15 0.41 -12.06
N PRO A 63 -6.96 0.61 -13.13
CA PRO A 63 -8.04 1.61 -13.24
C PRO A 63 -9.10 1.47 -12.13
N PRO A 64 -9.85 2.54 -11.80
CA PRO A 64 -10.81 2.51 -10.70
C PRO A 64 -11.85 1.39 -10.85
N LEU A 65 -12.05 0.62 -9.79
CA LEU A 65 -13.10 -0.39 -9.72
C LEU A 65 -14.48 0.28 -9.61
N PRO A 66 -15.52 -0.30 -10.23
CA PRO A 66 -16.88 0.19 -10.07
C PRO A 66 -17.34 -0.03 -8.61
N LYS A 67 -17.85 1.03 -7.98
CA LYS A 67 -18.47 0.93 -6.65
C LYS A 67 -19.87 0.33 -6.78
N THR A 68 -20.06 -0.84 -6.18
CA THR A 68 -21.39 -1.47 -6.06
C THR A 68 -22.14 -0.92 -4.82
N PRO A 69 -23.49 -1.01 -4.75
CA PRO A 69 -24.22 -0.64 -3.54
C PRO A 69 -23.73 -1.40 -2.31
N LEU A 70 -23.62 -0.72 -1.16
CA LEU A 70 -23.15 -1.33 0.10
C LEU A 70 -24.18 -2.25 0.76
N ASN A 71 -25.46 -2.06 0.47
CA ASN A 71 -26.59 -2.84 1.01
C ASN A 71 -26.43 -3.06 2.54
N PRO A 72 -26.31 -2.00 3.38
CA PRO A 72 -25.97 -2.13 4.78
C PRO A 72 -27.07 -2.87 5.53
N ARG A 73 -26.71 -3.97 6.21
CA ARG A 73 -27.57 -4.69 7.15
C ARG A 73 -27.09 -4.36 8.56
N ARG A 74 -27.98 -3.83 9.39
CA ARG A 74 -27.64 -3.29 10.72
C ARG A 74 -28.64 -3.79 11.76
N VAL A 75 -28.11 -4.19 12.95
CA VAL A 75 -28.93 -4.60 14.10
C VAL A 75 -28.27 -4.10 15.38
N VAL A 76 -29.03 -3.43 16.26
CA VAL A 76 -28.55 -3.04 17.59
C VAL A 76 -28.27 -4.30 18.42
N CYS A 77 -27.07 -4.39 18.98
CA CYS A 77 -26.65 -5.54 19.79
C CYS A 77 -26.30 -5.17 21.23
N TYR A 78 -26.04 -3.90 21.49
CA TYR A 78 -25.74 -3.40 22.83
C TYR A 78 -26.18 -1.94 22.95
N GLU A 79 -26.68 -1.57 24.12
CA GLU A 79 -27.01 -0.22 24.49
C GLU A 79 -26.85 -0.03 26.00
N ASP A 80 -26.19 1.07 26.40
CA ASP A 80 -26.10 1.56 27.76
C ASP A 80 -26.47 3.06 27.83
N ASP A 81 -26.18 3.74 28.93
CA ASP A 81 -26.50 5.15 29.10
C ASP A 81 -25.69 6.10 28.22
N GLU A 82 -24.56 5.63 27.65
CA GLU A 82 -23.62 6.46 26.92
C GLU A 82 -23.44 6.06 25.45
N VAL A 83 -23.56 4.76 25.13
CA VAL A 83 -23.21 4.20 23.82
C VAL A 83 -24.27 3.24 23.31
N ILE A 84 -24.53 3.29 21.99
CA ILE A 84 -25.30 2.27 21.23
C ILE A 84 -24.31 1.57 20.32
N VAL A 85 -24.35 0.24 20.26
CA VAL A 85 -23.54 -0.57 19.33
C VAL A 85 -24.42 -1.38 18.40
N GLU A 86 -24.10 -1.31 17.11
CA GLU A 86 -24.78 -2.09 16.08
C GLU A 86 -23.84 -3.09 15.45
N ARG A 87 -24.34 -4.25 15.14
CA ARG A 87 -23.72 -5.22 14.21
C ARG A 87 -23.99 -4.76 12.80
N VAL A 88 -22.97 -4.75 11.94
CA VAL A 88 -23.05 -4.25 10.59
C VAL A 88 -22.45 -5.24 9.61
N ALA A 89 -23.17 -5.53 8.53
CA ALA A 89 -22.65 -6.23 7.36
C ALA A 89 -22.83 -5.35 6.12
N LEU A 90 -21.78 -5.19 5.34
CA LEU A 90 -21.73 -4.37 4.12
C LEU A 90 -21.34 -5.25 2.94
N GLU A 91 -22.04 -5.15 1.83
CA GLU A 91 -21.68 -5.80 0.58
C GLU A 91 -20.65 -4.93 -0.16
N ILE A 92 -19.36 -5.29 -0.05
CA ILE A 92 -18.26 -4.48 -0.62
C ILE A 92 -17.89 -4.84 -2.06
N PHE A 93 -18.21 -6.05 -2.47
CA PHE A 93 -18.32 -6.55 -3.83
C PHE A 93 -19.58 -7.41 -3.92
N PRO A 94 -20.10 -7.73 -5.10
CA PRO A 94 -21.28 -8.58 -5.21
C PRO A 94 -21.12 -9.89 -4.42
N ARG A 95 -21.98 -10.09 -3.41
CA ARG A 95 -22.00 -11.26 -2.52
C ARG A 95 -20.71 -11.50 -1.72
N PHE A 96 -19.90 -10.43 -1.53
CA PHE A 96 -18.70 -10.45 -0.68
C PHE A 96 -18.82 -9.35 0.38
N TYR A 97 -18.68 -9.73 1.65
CA TYR A 97 -19.13 -8.91 2.76
C TYR A 97 -17.98 -8.45 3.67
N LEU A 98 -18.08 -7.22 4.11
CA LEU A 98 -17.34 -6.65 5.23
C LEU A 98 -18.23 -6.67 6.47
N THR A 99 -17.71 -7.19 7.57
CA THR A 99 -18.39 -7.24 8.88
C THR A 99 -17.74 -6.26 9.85
N GLY A 100 -18.55 -5.67 10.73
CA GLY A 100 -18.07 -4.70 11.69
C GLY A 100 -19.08 -4.38 12.81
N ASN A 101 -18.65 -3.55 13.74
CA ASN A 101 -19.51 -2.95 14.75
C ASN A 101 -19.45 -1.42 14.64
N LEU A 102 -20.62 -0.80 14.60
CA LEU A 102 -20.78 0.66 14.65
C LEU A 102 -21.12 1.08 16.06
N TYR A 103 -20.22 1.83 16.71
CA TYR A 103 -20.42 2.40 18.03
C TYR A 103 -20.86 3.84 17.86
N ARG A 104 -21.95 4.22 18.50
CA ARG A 104 -22.52 5.57 18.45
C ARG A 104 -22.67 6.15 19.84
N PRO A 105 -22.16 7.35 20.10
CA PRO A 105 -22.42 8.05 21.36
C PRO A 105 -23.89 8.44 21.46
N LYS A 106 -24.49 8.31 22.64
CA LYS A 106 -25.84 8.80 22.91
C LYS A 106 -25.86 10.32 23.21
N ARG A 107 -24.69 10.85 23.54
CA ARG A 107 -24.49 12.28 23.83
C ARG A 107 -23.83 12.99 22.66
N GLY A 108 -24.14 14.24 22.46
CA GLY A 108 -23.61 15.06 21.38
C GLY A 108 -24.69 15.43 20.36
N LYS A 109 -24.45 16.52 19.65
CA LYS A 109 -25.37 17.02 18.61
C LYS A 109 -24.80 16.67 17.24
N PRO A 110 -25.47 15.85 16.43
CA PRO A 110 -25.05 15.56 15.06
C PRO A 110 -24.98 16.82 14.20
N PRO A 111 -24.08 16.88 13.19
CA PRO A 111 -23.20 15.78 12.77
C PRO A 111 -21.96 15.67 13.69
N LEU A 112 -21.57 14.42 14.00
CA LEU A 112 -20.46 14.08 14.89
C LEU A 112 -19.21 13.65 14.11
N PRO A 113 -18.00 13.87 14.65
CA PRO A 113 -16.79 13.30 14.08
C PRO A 113 -16.83 11.78 14.13
N ALA A 114 -16.18 11.12 13.15
CA ALA A 114 -16.16 9.67 13.08
C ALA A 114 -14.75 9.12 12.89
N VAL A 115 -14.55 7.85 13.24
CA VAL A 115 -13.28 7.18 13.07
C VAL A 115 -13.47 5.74 12.57
N LEU A 116 -12.58 5.31 11.70
CA LEU A 116 -12.41 3.94 11.24
C LEU A 116 -11.38 3.24 12.12
N HIS A 117 -11.71 2.04 12.59
CA HIS A 117 -10.82 1.22 13.40
C HIS A 117 -10.54 -0.12 12.72
N PRO A 118 -9.61 -0.20 11.75
CA PRO A 118 -9.04 -1.47 11.32
C PRO A 118 -8.20 -2.07 12.46
N HIS A 119 -8.34 -3.38 12.70
CA HIS A 119 -7.54 -4.09 13.70
C HIS A 119 -6.27 -4.67 13.08
N GLY A 120 -5.30 -5.03 13.93
CA GLY A 120 -4.08 -5.73 13.56
C GLY A 120 -4.23 -7.25 13.59
N HIS A 121 -3.09 -7.97 13.54
CA HIS A 121 -3.03 -9.41 13.69
C HIS A 121 -3.18 -9.80 15.17
N VAL A 122 -4.40 -9.81 15.64
CA VAL A 122 -4.77 -10.30 16.98
C VAL A 122 -4.96 -11.83 16.95
N PRO A 123 -5.06 -12.52 18.12
CA PRO A 123 -5.37 -13.95 18.15
C PRO A 123 -6.61 -14.29 17.33
N GLN A 124 -6.47 -15.26 16.40
CA GLN A 124 -7.60 -15.73 15.61
C GLN A 124 -8.57 -16.57 16.43
N PRO A 125 -9.88 -16.55 16.14
CA PRO A 125 -10.53 -15.77 15.09
C PRO A 125 -11.03 -14.38 15.54
N GLN A 126 -10.53 -13.82 16.64
CA GLN A 126 -11.19 -12.72 17.36
C GLN A 126 -11.37 -11.44 16.50
N GLY A 127 -10.33 -11.00 15.77
CA GLY A 127 -10.44 -9.77 14.97
C GLY A 127 -10.83 -8.55 15.82
N ARG A 128 -11.78 -7.76 15.37
CA ARG A 128 -12.32 -6.60 16.11
C ARG A 128 -12.96 -6.96 17.45
N LEU A 129 -13.27 -8.25 17.69
CA LEU A 129 -13.84 -8.75 18.95
C LEU A 129 -12.79 -8.91 20.05
N TYR A 130 -11.50 -8.79 19.73
CA TYR A 130 -10.42 -8.81 20.70
C TYR A 130 -10.61 -7.70 21.73
N GLU A 131 -10.34 -7.98 22.99
CA GLU A 131 -10.68 -7.09 24.12
C GLU A 131 -10.18 -5.66 23.92
N ARG A 132 -8.90 -5.47 23.54
CA ARG A 132 -8.30 -4.14 23.36
C ARG A 132 -8.90 -3.36 22.21
N GLU A 133 -9.31 -4.03 21.15
CA GLU A 133 -10.01 -3.40 20.02
C GLU A 133 -11.38 -2.87 20.45
N ARG A 134 -12.09 -3.63 21.29
CA ARG A 134 -13.38 -3.21 21.85
C ARG A 134 -13.24 -2.08 22.88
N ILE A 135 -12.20 -2.13 23.75
CA ILE A 135 -11.88 -1.03 24.68
C ILE A 135 -11.68 0.27 23.88
N ARG A 136 -10.82 0.24 22.87
CA ARG A 136 -10.52 1.40 22.01
C ARG A 136 -11.78 1.97 21.36
N ALA A 137 -12.62 1.11 20.78
CA ALA A 137 -13.85 1.54 20.12
C ALA A 137 -14.86 2.13 21.09
N MET A 138 -15.07 1.48 22.25
CA MET A 138 -15.96 1.94 23.29
C MET A 138 -15.50 3.28 23.90
N ALA A 139 -14.19 3.41 24.18
CA ALA A 139 -13.61 4.65 24.70
C ALA A 139 -13.84 5.82 23.75
N MET A 140 -13.56 5.64 22.46
CA MET A 140 -13.79 6.69 21.46
C MET A 140 -15.27 7.07 21.34
N ALA A 141 -16.19 6.11 21.44
CA ALA A 141 -17.60 6.39 21.44
C ALA A 141 -18.01 7.21 22.70
N LYS A 142 -17.53 6.84 23.88
CA LYS A 142 -17.73 7.65 25.12
C LYS A 142 -17.12 9.04 25.03
N LEU A 143 -16.01 9.18 24.29
CA LEU A 143 -15.40 10.48 23.99
C LEU A 143 -16.15 11.27 22.90
N GLY A 144 -17.28 10.76 22.41
CA GLY A 144 -18.20 11.45 21.50
C GLY A 144 -17.86 11.33 20.03
N PHE A 145 -17.26 10.24 19.61
CA PHE A 145 -17.03 9.89 18.20
C PHE A 145 -17.94 8.75 17.75
N ILE A 146 -18.36 8.78 16.50
CA ILE A 146 -18.92 7.61 15.85
C ILE A 146 -17.75 6.72 15.42
N VAL A 147 -17.77 5.42 15.78
CA VAL A 147 -16.68 4.50 15.50
C VAL A 147 -17.16 3.33 14.65
N PHE A 148 -16.52 3.05 13.54
CA PHE A 148 -16.73 1.81 12.81
C PHE A 148 -15.49 0.93 12.91
N ALA A 149 -15.57 -0.10 13.77
CA ALA A 149 -14.58 -1.15 13.92
C ALA A 149 -14.97 -2.32 13.01
N TYR A 150 -14.08 -2.71 12.08
CA TYR A 150 -14.39 -3.71 11.06
C TYR A 150 -13.33 -4.81 10.98
N ASP A 151 -13.74 -5.97 10.47
CA ASP A 151 -12.88 -7.14 10.39
C ASP A 151 -11.88 -7.05 9.23
N MET A 152 -10.64 -7.44 9.51
CA MET A 152 -9.66 -7.81 8.51
C MET A 152 -10.12 -9.09 7.78
N LEU A 153 -9.70 -9.29 6.54
CA LEU A 153 -10.00 -10.49 5.76
C LEU A 153 -9.65 -11.77 6.54
N GLY A 154 -10.63 -12.65 6.71
CA GLY A 154 -10.48 -13.93 7.41
C GLY A 154 -10.36 -13.83 8.93
N TYR A 155 -10.76 -12.70 9.52
CA TYR A 155 -10.88 -12.49 10.97
C TYR A 155 -12.32 -12.20 11.38
N GLY A 156 -12.60 -12.33 12.67
CA GLY A 156 -13.90 -11.99 13.25
C GLY A 156 -15.04 -12.80 12.63
N ASP A 157 -15.92 -12.10 11.97
CA ASP A 157 -17.08 -12.67 11.27
C ASP A 157 -16.93 -12.71 9.75
N GLN A 158 -15.79 -12.25 9.21
CA GLN A 158 -15.48 -12.36 7.80
C GLN A 158 -15.06 -13.82 7.49
N PHE A 159 -15.95 -14.59 6.85
CA PHE A 159 -15.83 -16.05 6.68
C PHE A 159 -15.47 -16.49 5.25
N GLN A 160 -15.38 -15.57 4.31
CA GLN A 160 -15.24 -15.87 2.87
C GLN A 160 -13.78 -16.06 2.45
N VAL A 161 -12.83 -15.77 3.34
CA VAL A 161 -11.39 -15.85 3.10
C VAL A 161 -10.68 -16.55 4.25
N ILE A 162 -9.69 -17.36 3.93
CA ILE A 162 -8.71 -17.85 4.91
C ILE A 162 -7.54 -16.85 4.91
N HIS A 163 -7.32 -16.16 6.02
CA HIS A 163 -6.36 -15.05 6.09
C HIS A 163 -4.95 -15.45 5.64
N ARG A 164 -4.45 -16.60 6.11
CA ARG A 164 -3.09 -17.09 5.82
C ARG A 164 -2.98 -17.98 4.58
N ALA A 165 -4.07 -18.19 3.82
CA ALA A 165 -3.98 -18.92 2.56
C ALA A 165 -3.04 -18.18 1.57
N LYS A 166 -2.28 -18.95 0.80
CA LYS A 166 -1.38 -18.39 -0.23
C LYS A 166 -2.18 -17.73 -1.35
N GLU A 167 -1.63 -16.68 -1.90
CA GLU A 167 -2.07 -16.07 -3.15
C GLU A 167 -1.33 -16.73 -4.32
N THR A 168 -1.94 -16.78 -5.47
CA THR A 168 -1.35 -17.40 -6.66
C THR A 168 -0.58 -16.36 -7.49
N PRO A 169 0.47 -16.77 -8.26
CA PRO A 169 1.14 -15.86 -9.20
C PRO A 169 0.16 -15.23 -10.20
N ARG A 170 -0.89 -15.98 -10.59
CA ARG A 170 -1.94 -15.46 -11.49
C ARG A 170 -2.69 -14.28 -10.87
N GLU A 171 -3.04 -14.36 -9.59
CA GLU A 171 -3.70 -13.26 -8.88
C GLU A 171 -2.77 -12.05 -8.83
N HIS A 172 -1.49 -12.24 -8.52
CA HIS A 172 -0.49 -11.17 -8.47
C HIS A 172 -0.33 -10.45 -9.82
N LEU A 173 -0.33 -11.19 -10.94
CA LEU A 173 -0.27 -10.60 -12.28
C LEU A 173 -1.49 -9.73 -12.61
N TRP A 174 -2.63 -9.96 -11.95
CA TRP A 174 -3.84 -9.15 -12.05
C TRP A 174 -3.96 -8.09 -10.95
N ALA A 175 -2.92 -7.87 -10.17
CA ALA A 175 -2.92 -7.01 -8.98
C ALA A 175 -4.04 -7.36 -7.97
N ILE A 176 -4.43 -8.65 -7.92
CA ILE A 176 -5.38 -9.17 -6.95
C ILE A 176 -4.59 -9.71 -5.77
N SER A 177 -4.80 -9.11 -4.60
CA SER A 177 -4.13 -9.49 -3.36
C SER A 177 -5.00 -9.20 -2.14
N LYS A 178 -4.73 -9.87 -1.04
CA LYS A 178 -5.40 -9.60 0.24
C LYS A 178 -5.18 -8.16 0.71
N GLY A 179 -3.95 -7.65 0.56
CA GLY A 179 -3.64 -6.26 0.88
C GLY A 179 -4.45 -5.27 0.04
N GLY A 180 -4.61 -5.53 -1.26
CA GLY A 180 -5.44 -4.73 -2.14
C GLY A 180 -6.92 -4.78 -1.77
N VAL A 181 -7.46 -5.99 -1.55
CA VAL A 181 -8.87 -6.17 -1.13
C VAL A 181 -9.11 -5.55 0.26
N GLN A 182 -8.16 -5.61 1.21
CA GLN A 182 -8.29 -4.91 2.49
C GLN A 182 -8.26 -3.38 2.35
N THR A 183 -7.47 -2.85 1.43
CA THR A 183 -7.50 -1.42 1.12
C THR A 183 -8.86 -1.02 0.54
N TRP A 184 -9.42 -1.84 -0.36
CA TRP A 184 -10.80 -1.64 -0.84
C TRP A 184 -11.84 -1.74 0.28
N GLN A 185 -11.71 -2.71 1.21
CA GLN A 185 -12.58 -2.79 2.39
C GLN A 185 -12.56 -1.49 3.19
N SER A 186 -11.37 -0.92 3.40
CA SER A 186 -11.22 0.35 4.15
C SER A 186 -11.87 1.51 3.40
N LEU A 187 -11.76 1.58 2.07
CA LEU A 187 -12.49 2.55 1.24
C LEU A 187 -14.00 2.38 1.36
N ARG A 188 -14.50 1.14 1.33
CA ARG A 188 -15.93 0.85 1.45
C ARG A 188 -16.47 1.12 2.87
N ALA A 189 -15.65 0.89 3.91
CA ALA A 189 -15.95 1.29 5.28
C ALA A 189 -16.04 2.82 5.42
N LEU A 190 -15.17 3.56 4.72
CA LEU A 190 -15.25 5.02 4.65
C LEU A 190 -16.52 5.47 3.91
N ASP A 191 -16.85 4.86 2.77
CA ASP A 191 -18.11 5.14 2.04
C ASP A 191 -19.35 4.92 2.94
N PHE A 192 -19.31 3.89 3.80
CA PHE A 192 -20.37 3.63 4.76
C PHE A 192 -20.50 4.78 5.78
N LEU A 193 -19.41 5.21 6.40
CA LEU A 193 -19.44 6.36 7.33
C LEU A 193 -19.93 7.63 6.62
N LEU A 194 -19.45 7.89 5.41
CA LEU A 194 -19.88 9.04 4.60
C LEU A 194 -21.36 9.02 4.23
N SER A 195 -22.01 7.85 4.25
CA SER A 195 -23.43 7.68 3.97
C SER A 195 -24.33 7.96 5.15
N LEU A 196 -23.76 7.99 6.39
CA LEU A 196 -24.53 8.20 7.60
C LEU A 196 -24.83 9.69 7.82
N PRO A 197 -26.11 10.08 7.98
CA PRO A 197 -26.47 11.50 8.16
C PRO A 197 -25.95 12.11 9.46
N GLU A 198 -25.69 11.28 10.48
CA GLU A 198 -25.14 11.69 11.76
C GLU A 198 -23.63 11.93 11.76
N VAL A 199 -22.91 11.58 10.68
CA VAL A 199 -21.46 11.74 10.54
C VAL A 199 -21.12 13.07 9.90
N ASP A 200 -20.18 13.80 10.51
CA ASP A 200 -19.53 14.94 9.85
C ASP A 200 -18.49 14.45 8.84
N LYS A 201 -18.81 14.61 7.58
CA LYS A 201 -18.01 14.12 6.43
C LYS A 201 -16.62 14.78 6.33
N LYS A 202 -16.41 15.92 7.00
CA LYS A 202 -15.12 16.62 7.04
C LYS A 202 -14.26 16.23 8.24
N ARG A 203 -14.80 15.46 9.18
CA ARG A 203 -14.14 15.09 10.43
C ARG A 203 -14.11 13.58 10.62
N ILE A 204 -13.57 12.88 9.61
CA ILE A 204 -13.40 11.42 9.65
C ILE A 204 -11.91 11.09 9.75
N GLY A 205 -11.55 10.27 10.74
CA GLY A 205 -10.20 9.76 10.93
C GLY A 205 -10.09 8.25 10.75
N CYS A 206 -8.85 7.75 10.70
CA CYS A 206 -8.56 6.32 10.72
C CYS A 206 -7.41 6.03 11.68
N CYS A 207 -7.57 5.00 12.52
CA CYS A 207 -6.55 4.55 13.45
C CYS A 207 -6.53 3.03 13.55
N GLY A 208 -5.36 2.43 13.34
CA GLY A 208 -5.16 0.99 13.50
C GLY A 208 -3.74 0.66 13.90
N SER A 209 -3.55 -0.49 14.55
CA SER A 209 -2.25 -0.97 15.01
C SER A 209 -1.76 -2.13 14.15
N SER A 210 -0.42 -2.28 13.96
CA SER A 210 0.16 -3.39 13.21
C SER A 210 -0.42 -3.49 11.80
N GLY A 211 -1.00 -4.61 11.39
CA GLY A 211 -1.73 -4.74 10.12
C GLY A 211 -2.85 -3.71 9.94
N GLY A 212 -3.49 -3.27 11.04
CA GLY A 212 -4.43 -2.14 11.03
C GLY A 212 -3.74 -0.80 10.76
N GLY A 213 -2.49 -0.65 11.20
CA GLY A 213 -1.64 0.50 10.84
C GLY A 213 -1.34 0.53 9.35
N THR A 214 -1.06 -0.63 8.74
CA THR A 214 -0.92 -0.76 7.28
C THR A 214 -2.21 -0.33 6.56
N GLN A 215 -3.36 -0.82 6.98
CA GLN A 215 -4.65 -0.39 6.41
C GLN A 215 -4.87 1.12 6.56
N THR A 216 -4.48 1.69 7.71
CA THR A 216 -4.60 3.13 7.98
C THR A 216 -3.79 3.95 6.98
N PHE A 217 -2.50 3.66 6.80
CA PHE A 217 -1.70 4.48 5.88
C PHE A 217 -1.97 4.18 4.40
N LEU A 218 -2.39 2.96 4.03
CA LEU A 218 -2.80 2.68 2.65
C LEU A 218 -4.11 3.41 2.31
N LEU A 219 -5.10 3.40 3.20
CA LEU A 219 -6.32 4.19 3.01
C LEU A 219 -5.99 5.68 2.89
N ALA A 220 -5.15 6.19 3.80
CA ALA A 220 -4.71 7.58 3.80
C ALA A 220 -3.96 8.00 2.52
N ALA A 221 -3.26 7.06 1.89
CA ALA A 221 -2.52 7.29 0.64
C ALA A 221 -3.43 7.38 -0.60
N VAL A 222 -4.60 6.71 -0.59
CA VAL A 222 -5.46 6.58 -1.77
C VAL A 222 -6.76 7.38 -1.67
N ASP A 223 -7.09 7.94 -0.50
CA ASP A 223 -8.32 8.70 -0.27
C ASP A 223 -8.05 10.07 0.34
N GLU A 224 -8.76 11.08 -0.13
CA GLU A 224 -8.61 12.48 0.32
C GLU A 224 -9.66 12.90 1.35
N CYS A 225 -10.69 12.09 1.61
CA CYS A 225 -11.75 12.41 2.57
C CYS A 225 -11.33 12.23 4.03
N LEU A 226 -10.24 11.47 4.29
CA LEU A 226 -9.72 11.33 5.64
C LEU A 226 -9.11 12.64 6.13
N ALA A 227 -9.58 13.12 7.30
CA ALA A 227 -9.07 14.31 7.96
C ALA A 227 -7.93 14.01 8.96
N LEU A 228 -7.76 12.75 9.38
CA LEU A 228 -6.78 12.35 10.37
C LEU A 228 -6.34 10.89 10.14
N ALA A 229 -5.04 10.61 10.29
CA ALA A 229 -4.50 9.25 10.26
C ALA A 229 -3.58 8.98 11.45
N VAL A 230 -3.75 7.80 12.09
CA VAL A 230 -2.91 7.35 13.20
C VAL A 230 -2.48 5.89 12.98
N PRO A 231 -1.49 5.64 12.10
CA PRO A 231 -0.89 4.32 11.98
C PRO A 231 -0.04 4.03 13.21
N THR A 232 -0.42 2.99 13.97
CA THR A 232 0.20 2.64 15.25
C THR A 232 1.10 1.43 15.09
N LYS A 233 2.35 1.53 15.56
CA LYS A 233 3.35 0.43 15.65
C LYS A 233 3.50 -0.36 14.34
N MET A 234 3.63 0.38 13.21
CA MET A 234 3.74 -0.24 11.89
C MET A 234 4.68 0.48 10.91
N VAL A 235 4.85 1.79 11.03
CA VAL A 235 5.68 2.53 10.07
C VAL A 235 7.15 2.33 10.40
N SER A 236 7.87 1.63 9.52
CA SER A 236 9.29 1.32 9.68
C SER A 236 9.99 1.31 8.31
N ALA A 237 11.26 1.71 8.29
CA ALA A 237 12.12 1.67 7.11
C ALA A 237 12.82 0.32 6.91
N HIS A 238 12.81 -0.56 7.91
CA HIS A 238 13.51 -1.85 7.89
C HIS A 238 12.59 -3.07 8.09
N MET A 239 11.30 -2.85 8.34
CA MET A 239 10.26 -3.88 8.33
C MET A 239 9.04 -3.35 7.58
N GLN A 240 8.84 -3.84 6.37
CA GLN A 240 7.81 -3.31 5.47
C GLN A 240 6.45 -4.04 5.60
N GLY A 241 6.39 -5.13 6.35
CA GLY A 241 5.20 -5.93 6.62
C GLY A 241 5.51 -7.42 6.72
N GLY A 242 4.88 -8.12 7.66
CA GLY A 242 5.09 -9.54 7.94
C GLY A 242 4.06 -10.49 7.32
N CYS A 243 3.01 -9.97 6.68
CA CYS A 243 1.90 -10.74 6.12
C CYS A 243 1.58 -10.30 4.68
N LEU A 244 0.98 -11.20 3.89
CA LEU A 244 0.49 -10.88 2.53
C LEU A 244 -0.53 -9.72 2.53
N CYS A 245 -1.35 -9.62 3.57
CA CYS A 245 -2.32 -8.53 3.71
C CYS A 245 -1.70 -7.14 3.91
N GLU A 246 -0.40 -7.07 4.19
CA GLU A 246 0.38 -5.84 4.35
C GLU A 246 1.27 -5.56 3.13
N ASN A 247 1.39 -6.55 2.24
CA ASN A 247 2.32 -6.54 1.13
C ASN A 247 1.65 -6.82 -0.22
N PRO A 248 0.75 -5.93 -0.70
CA PRO A 248 0.29 -6.02 -2.08
C PRO A 248 1.49 -6.12 -3.03
N PRO A 249 1.43 -6.97 -4.05
CA PRO A 249 2.47 -7.04 -5.06
C PRO A 249 2.76 -5.67 -5.66
N LEU A 250 4.02 -5.38 -5.98
CA LEU A 250 4.50 -4.10 -6.55
C LEU A 250 4.46 -2.89 -5.58
N LEU A 251 3.85 -2.99 -4.41
CA LEU A 251 3.72 -1.86 -3.48
C LEU A 251 5.08 -1.26 -3.09
N ARG A 252 6.07 -2.13 -2.86
CA ARG A 252 7.39 -1.73 -2.34
C ARG A 252 8.50 -1.74 -3.40
N ILE A 253 8.13 -1.71 -4.66
CA ILE A 253 9.08 -1.46 -5.74
C ILE A 253 9.43 0.03 -5.69
N ASP A 254 10.67 0.34 -5.32
CA ASP A 254 11.15 1.72 -5.18
C ASP A 254 10.30 2.61 -4.25
N ALA A 255 9.74 2.03 -3.20
CA ALA A 255 8.94 2.70 -2.20
C ALA A 255 9.08 2.04 -0.82
N THR A 256 8.91 2.83 0.24
CA THR A 256 8.98 2.40 1.64
C THR A 256 7.76 2.85 2.42
N ASN A 257 7.48 2.22 3.57
CA ASN A 257 6.39 2.64 4.44
C ASN A 257 6.48 4.12 4.86
N PRO A 258 7.65 4.69 5.24
CA PRO A 258 7.76 6.11 5.54
C PRO A 258 7.37 7.03 4.39
N GLU A 259 7.70 6.69 3.13
CA GLU A 259 7.26 7.47 1.97
C GLU A 259 5.76 7.37 1.74
N ILE A 260 5.18 6.15 1.89
CA ILE A 260 3.75 5.93 1.69
C ILE A 260 2.93 6.69 2.73
N VAL A 261 3.34 6.66 4.01
CA VAL A 261 2.62 7.41 5.05
C VAL A 261 2.75 8.92 4.86
N ALA A 262 3.88 9.41 4.33
CA ALA A 262 4.07 10.83 4.02
C ALA A 262 3.14 11.36 2.91
N LEU A 263 2.50 10.50 2.11
CA LEU A 263 1.46 10.89 1.16
C LEU A 263 0.27 11.59 1.84
N PHE A 264 0.09 11.37 3.14
CA PHE A 264 -0.98 11.99 3.90
C PHE A 264 -0.78 13.49 4.17
N ALA A 265 0.47 13.97 4.08
CA ALA A 265 0.77 15.38 4.25
C ALA A 265 -0.04 16.26 3.26
N PRO A 266 -0.55 17.45 3.68
CA PRO A 266 -0.32 18.12 4.97
C PRO A 266 -1.37 17.83 6.06
N ARG A 267 -2.20 16.80 5.92
CA ARG A 267 -3.28 16.45 6.86
C ARG A 267 -2.72 15.90 8.19
N PRO A 268 -3.44 16.03 9.32
CA PRO A 268 -3.00 15.61 10.65
C PRO A 268 -2.61 14.13 10.75
N LEU A 269 -1.34 13.85 11.04
CA LEU A 269 -0.73 12.51 11.14
C LEU A 269 -0.08 12.34 12.52
N LEU A 270 -0.41 11.25 13.22
CA LEU A 270 0.32 10.80 14.40
C LEU A 270 0.94 9.43 14.14
N LEU A 271 2.25 9.32 14.23
CA LEU A 271 2.95 8.04 14.29
C LEU A 271 3.04 7.60 15.75
N ILE A 272 2.46 6.45 16.08
CA ILE A 272 2.68 5.82 17.38
C ILE A 272 3.71 4.70 17.20
N SER A 273 4.78 4.72 17.99
CA SER A 273 5.92 3.83 17.88
C SER A 273 6.34 3.27 19.24
N ASP A 274 7.19 2.24 19.27
CA ASP A 274 7.56 1.54 20.49
C ASP A 274 8.99 1.01 20.46
N ASP A 275 9.68 1.01 21.61
CA ASP A 275 11.01 0.44 21.78
C ASP A 275 11.04 -1.09 21.59
N GLY A 276 9.93 -1.76 21.89
CA GLY A 276 9.81 -3.22 21.91
C GLY A 276 9.43 -3.85 20.56
N ASP A 277 9.40 -3.08 19.47
CA ASP A 277 9.09 -3.61 18.14
C ASP A 277 9.93 -2.95 17.02
N TRP A 278 9.59 -3.22 15.77
CA TRP A 278 10.29 -2.70 14.58
C TRP A 278 10.09 -1.19 14.36
N THR A 279 9.38 -0.49 15.23
CA THR A 279 9.22 0.97 15.18
C THR A 279 10.10 1.70 16.19
N ASN A 280 11.06 1.00 16.80
CA ASN A 280 11.98 1.53 17.80
C ASN A 280 12.88 2.66 17.31
N GLU A 281 13.09 2.76 15.99
CA GLU A 281 13.89 3.84 15.40
C GLU A 281 13.03 5.01 14.90
N THR A 282 11.71 4.90 14.94
CA THR A 282 10.80 5.95 14.43
C THR A 282 11.15 7.35 14.92
N PRO A 283 11.48 7.60 16.22
CA PRO A 283 11.80 8.95 16.67
C PRO A 283 13.07 9.55 16.04
N ARG A 284 13.99 8.69 15.58
CA ARG A 284 15.31 9.10 15.09
C ARG A 284 15.49 8.96 13.58
N TYR A 285 14.65 8.15 12.91
CA TYR A 285 14.84 7.85 11.50
C TYR A 285 13.58 8.11 10.67
N GLU A 286 12.46 7.43 10.93
CA GLU A 286 11.27 7.54 10.09
C GLU A 286 10.51 8.87 10.32
N PHE A 287 10.34 9.27 11.58
CA PHE A 287 9.62 10.51 11.90
C PHE A 287 10.32 11.77 11.38
N PRO A 288 11.66 11.96 11.56
CA PRO A 288 12.35 13.12 10.97
C PRO A 288 12.20 13.21 9.46
N PHE A 289 12.19 12.08 8.75
CA PHE A 289 11.91 12.04 7.32
C PHE A 289 10.48 12.52 7.01
N VAL A 290 9.47 11.93 7.65
CA VAL A 290 8.06 12.33 7.45
C VAL A 290 7.87 13.80 7.79
N GLN A 291 8.41 14.26 8.92
CA GLN A 291 8.33 15.66 9.37
C GLN A 291 8.98 16.63 8.35
N SER A 292 10.07 16.21 7.69
CA SER A 292 10.70 17.03 6.66
C SER A 292 9.74 17.34 5.50
N ILE A 293 8.89 16.38 5.11
CA ILE A 293 7.86 16.58 4.10
C ILE A 293 6.78 17.56 4.58
N TYR A 294 6.33 17.41 5.83
CA TYR A 294 5.37 18.35 6.42
C TYR A 294 5.93 19.77 6.50
N ARG A 295 7.23 19.92 6.80
CA ARG A 295 7.93 21.22 6.79
C ARG A 295 7.97 21.84 5.41
N LEU A 296 8.25 21.06 4.34
CA LEU A 296 8.19 21.53 2.96
C LEU A 296 6.81 22.07 2.57
N LEU A 297 5.75 21.58 3.22
CA LEU A 297 4.36 21.96 2.98
C LEU A 297 3.83 22.99 3.99
N ASN A 298 4.70 23.58 4.84
CA ASN A 298 4.34 24.53 5.91
C ASN A 298 3.25 24.01 6.86
N ALA A 299 3.33 22.73 7.24
CA ALA A 299 2.35 22.05 8.09
C ALA A 299 3.02 21.17 9.17
N GLU A 300 4.18 21.57 9.67
CA GLU A 300 4.99 20.76 10.61
C GLU A 300 4.21 20.39 11.88
N GLU A 301 3.35 21.25 12.38
CA GLU A 301 2.50 21.02 13.56
C GLU A 301 1.39 19.97 13.32
N HIS A 302 1.11 19.61 12.06
CA HIS A 302 0.16 18.56 11.70
C HIS A 302 0.78 17.16 11.77
N CYS A 303 2.07 17.04 12.08
CA CYS A 303 2.76 15.75 12.19
C CYS A 303 3.41 15.59 13.56
N ALA A 304 3.18 14.44 14.22
CA ALA A 304 3.76 14.13 15.51
C ALA A 304 4.15 12.65 15.62
N ASN A 305 5.06 12.35 16.54
CA ASN A 305 5.37 10.99 16.97
C ASN A 305 5.16 10.86 18.48
N ALA A 306 4.41 9.84 18.89
CA ALA A 306 4.30 9.40 20.28
C ALA A 306 5.02 8.07 20.42
N HIS A 307 6.05 8.03 21.26
CA HIS A 307 6.92 6.86 21.41
C HIS A 307 6.79 6.26 22.81
N PHE A 308 6.70 4.94 22.90
CA PHE A 308 6.42 4.21 24.12
C PHE A 308 7.38 3.03 24.31
N SER A 309 7.34 2.41 25.51
CA SER A 309 8.04 1.17 25.86
C SER A 309 7.02 0.19 26.43
N GLU A 310 5.95 -0.09 25.66
CA GLU A 310 4.80 -0.93 26.05
C GLU A 310 4.79 -2.28 25.30
N GLY A 311 5.77 -2.49 24.39
CA GLY A 311 5.80 -3.63 23.46
C GLY A 311 4.85 -3.47 22.28
N HIS A 312 4.78 -4.51 21.44
CA HIS A 312 3.96 -4.51 20.22
C HIS A 312 2.45 -4.68 20.53
N GLU A 313 1.93 -3.80 21.36
CA GLU A 313 0.53 -3.82 21.78
C GLU A 313 -0.06 -2.40 21.71
N PHE A 314 -1.37 -2.31 21.45
CA PHE A 314 -2.05 -1.03 21.54
C PHE A 314 -2.50 -0.80 23.00
N ALA A 315 -1.51 -0.59 23.87
CA ALA A 315 -1.69 -0.41 25.30
C ALA A 315 -2.33 0.96 25.64
N GLN A 316 -2.63 1.19 26.90
CA GLN A 316 -3.39 2.36 27.34
C GLN A 316 -2.69 3.67 26.98
N GLY A 317 -1.37 3.79 27.18
CA GLY A 317 -0.64 5.03 26.87
C GLY A 317 -0.73 5.37 25.38
N SER A 318 -0.52 4.36 24.51
CA SER A 318 -0.70 4.50 23.05
C SER A 318 -2.14 4.90 22.69
N ARG A 319 -3.16 4.34 23.35
CA ARG A 319 -4.57 4.71 23.12
C ARG A 319 -4.88 6.13 23.57
N GLU A 320 -4.39 6.56 24.74
CA GLU A 320 -4.58 7.93 25.25
C GLU A 320 -3.94 8.97 24.33
N ALA A 321 -2.75 8.70 23.78
CA ALA A 321 -2.12 9.56 22.77
C ALA A 321 -2.99 9.68 21.50
N TYR A 322 -3.54 8.57 21.01
CA TYR A 322 -4.49 8.58 19.90
C TYR A 322 -5.74 9.40 20.21
N TYR A 323 -6.36 9.21 21.39
CA TYR A 323 -7.56 9.97 21.78
C TYR A 323 -7.30 11.47 21.82
N ALA A 324 -6.18 11.87 22.42
CA ALA A 324 -5.77 13.27 22.48
C ALA A 324 -5.61 13.88 21.08
N TRP A 325 -4.94 13.15 20.17
CA TRP A 325 -4.73 13.62 18.80
C TRP A 325 -6.06 13.74 18.03
N ALA A 326 -6.94 12.74 18.15
CA ALA A 326 -8.26 12.76 17.53
C ALA A 326 -9.14 13.90 18.05
N ILE A 327 -9.14 14.16 19.35
CA ILE A 327 -9.88 15.28 19.95
C ILE A 327 -9.31 16.61 19.45
N ARG A 328 -7.99 16.78 19.48
CA ARG A 328 -7.34 17.98 19.00
C ARG A 328 -7.77 18.34 17.57
N TRP A 329 -7.71 17.40 16.66
CA TRP A 329 -7.88 17.68 15.23
C TRP A 329 -9.31 17.49 14.70
N LEU A 330 -10.09 16.59 15.27
CA LEU A 330 -11.46 16.34 14.81
C LEU A 330 -12.54 17.03 15.63
N LYS A 331 -12.20 17.59 16.83
CA LYS A 331 -13.17 18.28 17.69
C LYS A 331 -12.74 19.69 18.13
N ASN A 332 -11.44 19.98 18.11
CA ASN A 332 -10.89 21.22 18.66
C ASN A 332 -10.13 22.06 17.63
N ASP A 333 -10.38 21.81 16.34
CA ASP A 333 -9.83 22.57 15.20
C ASP A 333 -8.29 22.75 15.25
N GLY A 334 -7.58 21.72 15.71
CA GLY A 334 -6.13 21.69 15.85
C GLY A 334 -5.56 22.40 17.08
N LYS A 335 -6.41 23.05 17.90
CA LYS A 335 -5.95 23.73 19.11
C LYS A 335 -5.41 22.74 20.14
N PRO A 336 -4.30 23.07 20.81
CA PRO A 336 -3.78 22.24 21.90
C PRO A 336 -4.82 21.99 22.98
N LEU A 337 -4.76 20.82 23.59
CA LEU A 337 -5.62 20.49 24.73
C LEU A 337 -5.01 21.04 26.01
N SER A 338 -5.84 21.57 26.89
CA SER A 338 -5.42 22.09 28.22
C SER A 338 -5.04 20.97 29.20
N GLU A 339 -5.64 19.79 29.04
CA GLU A 339 -5.48 18.64 29.93
C GLU A 339 -5.18 17.36 29.14
N PRO A 340 -4.42 16.43 29.71
CA PRO A 340 -4.23 15.10 29.13
C PRO A 340 -5.56 14.36 29.02
N VAL A 341 -5.76 13.69 27.89
CA VAL A 341 -6.93 12.82 27.70
C VAL A 341 -6.68 11.49 28.36
N LYS A 342 -7.55 11.09 29.27
CA LYS A 342 -7.51 9.78 29.93
C LYS A 342 -8.55 8.86 29.33
N GLU A 343 -8.22 7.58 29.28
CA GLU A 343 -9.16 6.53 28.86
C GLU A 343 -10.34 6.49 29.84
N PRO A 344 -11.59 6.67 29.37
CA PRO A 344 -12.74 6.58 30.26
C PRO A 344 -12.90 5.14 30.81
N PRO A 345 -13.52 4.97 31.99
CA PRO A 345 -13.81 3.63 32.52
C PRO A 345 -14.67 2.82 31.53
N ILE A 346 -14.19 1.62 31.20
CA ILE A 346 -14.85 0.73 30.24
C ILE A 346 -15.29 -0.56 30.93
N GLN A 347 -16.57 -0.84 30.88
CA GLN A 347 -17.13 -2.16 31.16
C GLN A 347 -17.49 -2.80 29.82
N LEU A 348 -16.78 -3.85 29.45
CA LEU A 348 -17.04 -4.54 28.20
C LEU A 348 -18.11 -5.61 28.39
N PRO A 349 -19.18 -5.59 27.58
CA PRO A 349 -20.11 -6.72 27.47
C PRO A 349 -19.40 -7.95 26.89
N ASP A 350 -20.06 -9.12 27.01
CA ASP A 350 -19.56 -10.34 26.37
C ASP A 350 -19.34 -10.13 24.86
N ALA A 351 -18.18 -10.56 24.37
CA ALA A 351 -17.78 -10.45 22.97
C ALA A 351 -18.77 -11.13 22.00
N GLN A 352 -19.45 -12.18 22.44
CA GLN A 352 -20.42 -12.89 21.62
C GLN A 352 -21.60 -11.99 21.17
N ARG A 353 -21.97 -11.01 21.99
CA ARG A 353 -23.02 -10.03 21.63
C ARG A 353 -22.67 -9.19 20.42
N PHE A 354 -21.37 -9.00 20.15
CA PHE A 354 -20.86 -8.17 19.03
C PHE A 354 -20.68 -8.96 17.74
N ARG A 355 -20.88 -10.29 17.75
CA ARG A 355 -20.83 -11.11 16.55
C ARG A 355 -21.91 -10.70 15.55
N VAL A 356 -21.49 -10.49 14.29
CA VAL A 356 -22.41 -9.99 13.25
C VAL A 356 -23.46 -11.02 12.89
N TRP A 357 -23.04 -12.25 12.65
CA TRP A 357 -23.95 -13.28 12.17
C TRP A 357 -24.69 -13.97 13.33
N GLY A 358 -26.00 -14.06 13.20
CA GLY A 358 -26.91 -14.69 14.14
C GLY A 358 -28.31 -14.84 13.51
N ASP A 359 -29.30 -15.27 14.30
CA ASP A 359 -30.67 -15.52 13.80
C ASP A 359 -31.33 -14.26 13.24
N ASP A 360 -31.07 -13.10 13.86
CA ASP A 360 -31.61 -11.79 13.44
C ASP A 360 -30.79 -11.13 12.32
N LEU A 361 -29.58 -11.61 12.04
CA LEU A 361 -28.71 -11.18 10.96
C LEU A 361 -28.00 -12.41 10.36
N PRO A 362 -28.71 -13.26 9.60
CA PRO A 362 -28.16 -14.52 9.09
C PRO A 362 -27.09 -14.29 8.03
N LYS A 363 -26.11 -15.22 7.98
CA LYS A 363 -25.11 -15.25 6.90
C LYS A 363 -25.82 -15.37 5.56
N PRO A 364 -25.44 -14.58 4.54
CA PRO A 364 -25.94 -14.76 3.20
C PRO A 364 -25.58 -16.15 2.65
N HIS A 365 -26.59 -16.88 2.16
CA HIS A 365 -26.42 -18.24 1.64
C HIS A 365 -25.71 -18.27 0.28
N ASP A 366 -25.73 -17.16 -0.43
CA ASP A 366 -25.13 -16.96 -1.75
C ASP A 366 -23.75 -16.26 -1.70
N ALA A 367 -23.18 -16.11 -0.50
CA ALA A 367 -21.86 -15.50 -0.30
C ALA A 367 -20.78 -16.26 -1.09
N ILE A 368 -19.95 -15.51 -1.81
CA ILE A 368 -18.91 -16.08 -2.67
C ILE A 368 -17.58 -16.29 -1.92
N THR A 369 -16.77 -17.21 -2.42
CA THR A 369 -15.42 -17.48 -1.93
C THR A 369 -14.40 -16.47 -2.49
N TRP A 370 -13.15 -16.53 -1.97
CA TRP A 370 -12.02 -15.77 -2.52
C TRP A 370 -11.77 -16.05 -4.01
N ASP A 371 -11.81 -17.30 -4.44
CA ASP A 371 -11.59 -17.69 -5.84
C ASP A 371 -12.64 -17.11 -6.78
N ALA A 372 -13.90 -17.12 -6.34
CA ALA A 372 -14.99 -16.52 -7.10
C ALA A 372 -14.86 -14.98 -7.16
N LEU A 373 -14.43 -14.34 -6.06
CA LEU A 373 -14.10 -12.90 -6.06
C LEU A 373 -12.96 -12.60 -7.02
N ALA A 374 -11.88 -13.37 -6.98
CA ALA A 374 -10.73 -13.19 -7.87
C ALA A 374 -11.13 -13.36 -9.35
N ALA A 375 -12.03 -14.30 -9.65
CA ALA A 375 -12.58 -14.47 -10.99
C ALA A 375 -13.38 -13.24 -11.42
N TRP A 376 -14.27 -12.75 -10.56
CA TRP A 376 -15.06 -11.55 -10.82
C TRP A 376 -14.17 -10.30 -11.03
N LEU A 377 -13.14 -10.10 -10.19
CA LEU A 377 -12.20 -8.97 -10.34
C LEU A 377 -11.48 -9.00 -11.68
N ARG A 378 -11.05 -10.18 -12.16
CA ARG A 378 -10.46 -10.33 -13.50
C ARG A 378 -11.43 -9.98 -14.62
N GLU A 379 -12.67 -10.38 -14.50
CA GLU A 379 -13.72 -10.03 -15.47
C GLU A 379 -13.96 -8.51 -15.52
N GLN A 380 -14.03 -7.85 -14.35
CA GLN A 380 -14.14 -6.40 -14.28
C GLN A 380 -12.93 -5.72 -14.92
N ALA A 381 -11.70 -6.16 -14.62
CA ALA A 381 -10.49 -5.62 -15.22
C ALA A 381 -10.50 -5.77 -16.75
N ASN A 382 -10.88 -6.93 -17.29
CA ASN A 382 -11.03 -7.13 -18.73
C ASN A 382 -12.09 -6.18 -19.33
N THR A 383 -13.21 -6.02 -18.67
CA THR A 383 -14.26 -5.09 -19.10
C THR A 383 -13.74 -3.64 -19.19
N VAL A 384 -12.96 -3.21 -18.20
CA VAL A 384 -12.38 -1.87 -18.20
C VAL A 384 -11.36 -1.73 -19.33
N ILE A 385 -10.48 -2.72 -19.53
CA ILE A 385 -9.47 -2.73 -20.61
C ILE A 385 -10.16 -2.66 -21.99
N GLU A 386 -11.20 -3.45 -22.22
CA GLU A 386 -11.94 -3.43 -23.50
C GLU A 386 -12.62 -2.07 -23.75
N ARG A 387 -13.19 -1.42 -22.73
CA ARG A 387 -13.74 -0.07 -22.82
C ARG A 387 -12.69 1.00 -23.14
N MET A 388 -11.45 0.75 -22.74
CA MET A 388 -10.31 1.65 -23.02
C MET A 388 -9.68 1.40 -24.37
N ARG A 389 -10.09 0.36 -25.12
CA ARG A 389 -9.56 0.05 -26.46
C ARG A 389 -9.68 1.27 -27.38
N PRO A 390 -8.58 1.72 -28.01
CA PRO A 390 -8.62 2.95 -28.82
C PRO A 390 -9.47 2.77 -30.07
N SER A 391 -10.42 3.68 -30.28
CA SER A 391 -11.26 3.74 -31.49
C SER A 391 -10.76 4.76 -32.54
N ASP A 392 -9.92 5.71 -32.12
CA ASP A 392 -9.38 6.76 -32.95
C ASP A 392 -7.99 7.20 -32.48
N ARG A 393 -7.35 8.13 -33.21
CA ARG A 393 -6.00 8.62 -32.91
C ARG A 393 -5.92 9.34 -31.54
N ASN A 394 -6.95 10.05 -31.12
CA ASN A 394 -6.98 10.74 -29.84
C ASN A 394 -7.16 9.75 -28.68
N ALA A 395 -8.04 8.76 -28.83
CA ALA A 395 -8.22 7.65 -27.90
C ALA A 395 -6.91 6.85 -27.74
N LEU A 396 -6.19 6.57 -28.85
CA LEU A 396 -4.89 5.92 -28.82
C LEU A 396 -3.84 6.74 -28.04
N ARG A 397 -3.83 8.07 -28.20
CA ARG A 397 -2.91 8.95 -27.48
C ARG A 397 -3.18 8.89 -25.98
N ARG A 398 -4.45 8.98 -25.54
CA ARG A 398 -4.84 8.86 -24.12
C ARG A 398 -4.51 7.48 -23.56
N PHE A 399 -4.83 6.43 -24.30
CA PHE A 399 -4.52 5.05 -23.91
C PHE A 399 -3.02 4.85 -23.70
N ARG A 400 -2.19 5.27 -24.67
CA ARG A 400 -0.72 5.17 -24.55
C ARG A 400 -0.18 5.97 -23.38
N GLN A 401 -0.69 7.15 -23.12
CA GLN A 401 -0.27 7.99 -22.00
C GLN A 401 -0.56 7.29 -20.67
N LEU A 402 -1.76 6.73 -20.51
CA LEU A 402 -2.18 6.01 -19.31
C LEU A 402 -1.39 4.72 -19.10
N MET A 403 -1.32 3.88 -20.14
CA MET A 403 -0.62 2.60 -20.08
C MET A 403 0.88 2.76 -19.89
N ARG A 404 1.49 3.79 -20.46
CA ARG A 404 2.90 4.11 -20.25
C ARG A 404 3.18 4.39 -18.78
N LEU A 405 2.35 5.21 -18.12
CA LEU A 405 2.49 5.51 -16.70
C LEU A 405 2.32 4.25 -15.85
N ALA A 406 1.27 3.46 -16.10
CA ALA A 406 1.04 2.22 -15.40
C ALA A 406 2.22 1.24 -15.56
N LEU A 407 2.71 1.04 -16.79
CA LEU A 407 3.83 0.16 -17.08
C LEU A 407 5.13 0.65 -16.42
N GLN A 408 5.41 1.95 -16.47
CA GLN A 408 6.57 2.53 -15.80
C GLN A 408 6.55 2.25 -14.29
N ARG A 409 5.39 2.34 -13.65
CA ARG A 409 5.25 2.05 -12.20
C ARG A 409 5.34 0.55 -11.89
N THR A 410 4.67 -0.27 -12.70
CA THR A 410 4.70 -1.74 -12.53
C THR A 410 6.10 -2.32 -12.67
N LEU A 411 6.90 -1.81 -13.61
CA LEU A 411 8.25 -2.29 -13.89
C LEU A 411 9.35 -1.46 -13.20
N ALA A 412 8.97 -0.45 -12.41
CA ALA A 412 9.91 0.52 -11.84
C ALA A 412 10.91 1.09 -12.88
N LEU A 413 10.38 1.41 -14.07
CA LEU A 413 11.19 1.90 -15.18
C LEU A 413 11.63 3.35 -14.92
N HIS A 414 12.91 3.52 -14.71
CA HIS A 414 13.56 4.82 -14.71
C HIS A 414 14.37 4.92 -16.01
N LEU A 415 13.83 5.62 -17.00
CA LEU A 415 14.57 5.91 -18.23
C LEU A 415 15.67 6.91 -17.88
N PRO A 416 16.94 6.53 -18.02
CA PRO A 416 18.04 7.43 -17.73
C PRO A 416 18.09 8.56 -18.77
N ALA A 417 18.50 9.73 -18.32
CA ALA A 417 18.93 10.77 -19.25
C ALA A 417 20.23 10.32 -19.94
N PRO A 418 20.51 10.79 -21.16
CA PRO A 418 21.70 10.37 -21.91
C PRO A 418 23.01 10.51 -21.11
N GLU A 419 23.11 11.53 -20.27
CA GLU A 419 24.29 11.85 -19.43
C GLU A 419 24.50 10.83 -18.30
N GLN A 420 23.46 10.10 -17.94
CA GLN A 420 23.50 9.07 -16.90
C GLN A 420 23.92 7.69 -17.45
N LEU A 421 23.96 7.55 -18.79
CA LEU A 421 24.36 6.31 -19.43
C LEU A 421 25.89 6.17 -19.40
N VAL A 422 26.34 4.99 -18.97
CA VAL A 422 27.74 4.60 -19.01
C VAL A 422 27.86 3.50 -20.04
N VAL A 423 28.72 3.72 -21.05
CA VAL A 423 29.08 2.74 -22.05
C VAL A 423 30.58 2.49 -21.93
N GLN A 424 30.95 1.24 -21.59
CA GLN A 424 32.35 0.81 -21.55
C GLN A 424 32.56 -0.17 -22.71
N SER A 425 33.54 0.11 -23.56
CA SER A 425 33.93 -0.77 -24.65
C SER A 425 34.94 -1.81 -24.15
N GLY A 426 34.70 -3.07 -24.47
CA GLY A 426 35.61 -4.16 -24.26
C GLY A 426 36.39 -4.52 -25.55
N GLU A 427 36.59 -5.81 -25.79
CA GLU A 427 37.30 -6.34 -26.94
C GLU A 427 36.56 -6.03 -28.24
N ARG A 428 37.33 -5.70 -29.30
CA ARG A 428 36.85 -5.51 -30.66
C ARG A 428 37.48 -6.55 -31.56
N ILE A 429 36.63 -7.28 -32.29
CA ILE A 429 37.04 -8.32 -33.20
C ILE A 429 36.56 -7.96 -34.61
N GLU A 430 37.44 -8.04 -35.58
CA GLU A 430 37.11 -7.79 -36.98
C GLU A 430 37.36 -9.06 -37.81
N GLY A 431 36.40 -9.41 -38.66
CA GLY A 431 36.51 -10.56 -39.57
C GLY A 431 35.30 -10.69 -40.49
N ASN A 432 35.53 -11.19 -41.68
CA ASN A 432 34.48 -11.40 -42.71
C ASN A 432 33.59 -10.17 -43.01
N GLY A 433 34.18 -8.98 -43.01
CA GLY A 433 33.43 -7.73 -43.26
C GLY A 433 32.52 -7.27 -42.09
N LEU A 434 32.58 -7.95 -40.95
CA LEU A 434 31.84 -7.59 -39.72
C LEU A 434 32.80 -7.17 -38.62
N THR A 435 32.30 -6.24 -37.81
CA THR A 435 32.93 -5.83 -36.54
C THR A 435 32.07 -6.30 -35.39
N LEU A 436 32.67 -6.96 -34.42
CA LEU A 436 32.07 -7.33 -33.13
C LEU A 436 32.71 -6.46 -32.05
N GLN A 437 31.90 -5.68 -31.35
CA GLN A 437 32.35 -4.84 -30.24
C GLN A 437 31.66 -5.28 -28.95
N GLN A 438 32.42 -5.72 -27.97
CA GLN A 438 31.90 -5.95 -26.61
C GLN A 438 31.60 -4.62 -25.93
N LEU A 439 30.47 -4.52 -25.28
CA LEU A 439 30.02 -3.34 -24.54
C LEU A 439 29.50 -3.72 -23.17
N TRP A 440 29.68 -2.81 -22.25
CA TRP A 440 28.99 -2.79 -20.96
C TRP A 440 28.13 -1.54 -20.92
N LEU A 441 26.83 -1.74 -20.76
CA LEU A 441 25.87 -0.65 -20.63
C LEU A 441 25.43 -0.56 -19.18
N GLY A 442 25.34 0.66 -18.65
CA GLY A 442 24.91 0.86 -17.26
C GLY A 442 24.49 2.29 -17.00
N ARG A 443 24.08 2.54 -15.78
CA ARG A 443 23.74 3.88 -15.27
C ARG A 443 24.68 4.25 -14.14
N ALA A 444 25.29 5.43 -14.24
CA ALA A 444 26.30 5.90 -13.30
C ALA A 444 25.82 5.90 -11.83
N THR A 445 24.53 6.19 -11.60
CA THR A 445 23.95 6.33 -10.25
C THR A 445 23.39 5.03 -9.67
N VAL A 446 23.21 3.98 -10.49
CA VAL A 446 22.54 2.73 -10.08
C VAL A 446 23.54 1.58 -9.90
N GLY A 447 24.69 1.64 -10.60
CA GLY A 447 25.70 0.59 -10.57
C GLY A 447 25.31 -0.68 -11.32
N ASP A 448 24.30 -0.60 -12.20
CA ASP A 448 23.91 -1.71 -13.07
C ASP A 448 24.90 -1.88 -14.21
N ARG A 449 25.09 -3.14 -14.65
CA ARG A 449 25.98 -3.52 -15.74
C ARG A 449 25.33 -4.58 -16.62
N ILE A 450 25.00 -4.19 -17.83
CA ILE A 450 24.34 -5.04 -18.81
C ILE A 450 25.37 -5.38 -19.89
N PRO A 451 25.77 -6.64 -20.07
CA PRO A 451 26.64 -7.05 -21.16
C PRO A 451 25.89 -6.94 -22.48
N ALA A 452 26.53 -6.40 -23.49
CA ALA A 452 26.01 -6.28 -24.84
C ALA A 452 27.11 -6.55 -25.86
N VAL A 453 26.71 -6.99 -27.05
CA VAL A 453 27.59 -7.12 -28.21
C VAL A 453 27.00 -6.31 -29.34
N LEU A 454 27.76 -5.35 -29.84
CA LEU A 454 27.41 -4.60 -31.04
C LEU A 454 28.02 -5.31 -32.24
N VAL A 455 27.17 -5.76 -33.16
CA VAL A 455 27.59 -6.37 -34.43
C VAL A 455 27.29 -5.36 -35.54
N GLY A 456 28.27 -4.97 -36.29
CA GLY A 456 28.12 -3.99 -37.34
C GLY A 456 28.93 -4.31 -38.59
N ALA A 457 28.44 -3.88 -39.75
CA ALA A 457 29.21 -3.78 -40.97
C ALA A 457 29.80 -2.37 -41.11
N ASN A 458 30.84 -2.18 -41.92
CA ASN A 458 31.54 -0.91 -42.09
C ASN A 458 30.69 0.25 -42.67
N GLU A 459 29.43 0.00 -42.99
CA GLU A 459 28.51 1.01 -43.55
C GLU A 459 27.41 1.39 -42.57
N LYS A 460 26.95 2.65 -42.59
CA LYS A 460 25.81 3.13 -41.81
C LYS A 460 24.52 2.46 -42.25
N ARG A 461 23.94 1.62 -41.41
CA ARG A 461 22.67 0.91 -41.66
C ARG A 461 21.74 1.03 -40.44
N GLU A 462 20.50 0.58 -40.61
CA GLU A 462 19.56 0.44 -39.51
C GLU A 462 20.09 -0.50 -38.44
N ALA A 463 19.86 -0.19 -37.18
CA ALA A 463 20.24 -1.01 -36.03
C ALA A 463 19.07 -1.89 -35.58
N VAL A 464 19.34 -3.19 -35.36
CA VAL A 464 18.39 -4.13 -34.76
C VAL A 464 18.87 -4.46 -33.34
N LEU A 465 18.01 -4.28 -32.35
CA LEU A 465 18.26 -4.65 -30.96
C LEU A 465 17.69 -6.05 -30.72
N LEU A 466 18.55 -7.01 -30.42
CA LEU A 466 18.17 -8.35 -29.95
C LEU A 466 18.34 -8.42 -28.44
N VAL A 467 17.31 -8.90 -27.73
CA VAL A 467 17.33 -9.08 -26.29
C VAL A 467 17.07 -10.55 -25.97
N SER A 468 17.97 -11.18 -25.22
CA SER A 468 17.85 -12.58 -24.82
C SER A 468 17.98 -12.73 -23.31
N GLU A 469 17.10 -13.51 -22.70
CA GLU A 469 17.18 -13.90 -21.28
C GLU A 469 18.35 -14.84 -20.98
N LYS A 470 18.85 -15.55 -22.00
CA LYS A 470 19.99 -16.49 -21.90
C LYS A 470 21.35 -15.82 -22.06
N GLY A 471 21.35 -14.48 -22.23
CA GLY A 471 22.53 -13.67 -22.43
C GLY A 471 22.99 -13.57 -23.90
N ALA A 472 23.86 -12.58 -24.14
CA ALA A 472 24.31 -12.22 -25.51
C ALA A 472 25.08 -13.31 -26.23
N ALA A 473 25.58 -14.34 -25.53
CA ALA A 473 26.42 -15.38 -26.11
C ALA A 473 25.65 -16.54 -26.80
N THR A 474 24.33 -16.62 -26.61
CA THR A 474 23.57 -17.82 -26.99
C THR A 474 22.78 -17.71 -28.29
N GLU A 475 22.61 -16.52 -28.90
CA GLU A 475 21.69 -16.36 -30.05
C GLU A 475 22.16 -15.42 -31.17
N VAL A 476 23.45 -15.30 -31.43
CA VAL A 476 23.90 -14.65 -32.67
C VAL A 476 23.89 -15.67 -33.82
N TRP A 477 22.74 -15.87 -34.41
CA TRP A 477 22.64 -16.58 -35.69
C TRP A 477 22.91 -15.54 -36.79
N VAL A 478 24.13 -15.56 -37.32
CA VAL A 478 24.42 -14.90 -38.59
C VAL A 478 23.96 -15.87 -39.70
N ASN A 479 22.80 -15.56 -40.27
CA ASN A 479 22.31 -16.33 -41.42
C ASN A 479 23.18 -15.97 -42.63
N GLU A 480 24.00 -16.92 -43.13
CA GLU A 480 24.86 -16.78 -44.28
C GLU A 480 24.07 -16.68 -45.62
N GLY A 481 22.80 -16.33 -45.59
CA GLY A 481 21.91 -16.43 -46.73
C GLY A 481 21.02 -15.26 -47.09
N ALA A 482 21.40 -14.00 -46.78
CA ALA A 482 20.68 -12.83 -47.30
C ALA A 482 21.61 -12.00 -48.17
N THR A 483 21.65 -12.37 -49.46
CA THR A 483 22.09 -11.49 -50.55
C THR A 483 20.97 -10.56 -50.95
#